data_ee63206b2b79b49375aeba7ac42439b4
#
_entry.id   ee63206b2b79b49375aeba7ac42439b4
#
_cell.length_a   1.000
_cell.length_b   1.000
_cell.length_c   1.000
_cell.angle_alpha   90.00
_cell.angle_beta   90.00
_cell.angle_gamma   90.00
#
_symmetry.space_group_name_H-M   'P 1'
#
loop_
_entity.id
_entity.type
_entity.pdbx_description
1 polymer ?
#
loop_
_entity_poly.entity_id
_entity_poly.type
_entity_poly.pdbx_seq_one_letter_code
_entity_poly.pdbx_strand_id
1 'polypeptide(L)'
;MTADLAIKGGTVVSSESRARLHVYIADGRVAALSPDDMAADEVLDATGLFVLPGMVDTHVHLMDPGEKSREDFPTGTAAASAAGVTTIIEHTHSHPVRVGRDLASKRAHLHGRSNIDFGLAAHVWPDHIADLEGLWETGVAFFKIFTCTTHGVPGLFGDDLERALGTIASFGGNCLIHCEDEEMTAHAEAMLRGEGREDNGVLIEWRSREAERSAVAAVCRLAAATGARATIAHVSTPEVAQLVDEARHRGADIVAETCPQYFALREEEVLDQGAFRKFTPPARARSAADEAAMWGLVQSGSLSHISTDHAPSTRAQKEGGIWDAPFGLPGLDTTGPFLVDAAMRGLLGLEDVARVYAEAPARRYGLYPRKGHLGIGADADLVLIDPEGSWEVRDSDVISRAGWTPFHGVRLAGRVHASFLRGTMIAHDRTPLDLRSGHFLHGAGYRSA
;
A
#
# COMPACT_ATOMS: atom_id res chain seq x y z
N MET A 1 27.59 -16.65 19.32
CA MET A 1 26.94 -16.81 18.00
C MET A 1 27.56 -15.74 17.14
N THR A 2 28.22 -16.10 16.05
CA THR A 2 28.76 -15.13 15.08
C THR A 2 27.61 -14.71 14.18
N ALA A 3 27.45 -13.43 13.92
CA ALA A 3 26.46 -12.96 12.96
C ALA A 3 26.96 -13.17 11.53
N ASP A 4 26.06 -13.44 10.59
CA ASP A 4 26.40 -13.56 9.16
C ASP A 4 26.75 -12.18 8.58
N LEU A 5 25.97 -11.15 8.96
CA LEU A 5 26.14 -9.77 8.53
C LEU A 5 25.95 -8.80 9.70
N ALA A 6 26.82 -7.80 9.79
CA ALA A 6 26.63 -6.63 10.66
C ALA A 6 26.50 -5.35 9.85
N ILE A 7 25.44 -4.58 10.10
CA ILE A 7 25.26 -3.22 9.57
C ILE A 7 25.66 -2.27 10.69
N LYS A 8 26.80 -1.58 10.52
CA LYS A 8 27.45 -0.81 11.59
C LYS A 8 27.40 0.69 11.36
N GLY A 9 27.37 1.46 12.45
CA GLY A 9 27.55 2.92 12.45
C GLY A 9 26.33 3.72 12.07
N GLY A 10 25.22 3.08 11.66
CA GLY A 10 23.98 3.73 11.26
C GLY A 10 23.14 4.19 12.45
N THR A 11 22.14 5.02 12.16
CA THR A 11 21.09 5.37 13.10
C THR A 11 19.88 4.50 12.84
N VAL A 12 19.62 3.53 13.70
CA VAL A 12 18.46 2.64 13.63
C VAL A 12 17.22 3.41 14.04
N VAL A 13 16.16 3.31 13.23
CA VAL A 13 14.87 4.00 13.42
C VAL A 13 13.79 2.94 13.63
N SER A 14 13.02 3.09 14.69
CA SER A 14 11.78 2.36 14.94
C SER A 14 10.57 3.31 14.81
N SER A 15 9.36 2.80 14.99
CA SER A 15 8.14 3.61 15.06
C SER A 15 8.06 4.55 16.27
N GLU A 16 8.93 4.36 17.27
CA GLU A 16 8.88 5.10 18.52
C GLU A 16 10.14 5.91 18.82
N SER A 17 11.29 5.52 18.24
CA SER A 17 12.58 6.10 18.59
C SER A 17 13.64 5.86 17.54
N ARG A 18 14.76 6.59 17.67
CA ARG A 18 15.98 6.34 16.90
C ARG A 18 17.21 6.33 17.80
N ALA A 19 18.17 5.47 17.48
CA ALA A 19 19.41 5.32 18.24
C ALA A 19 20.57 4.87 17.34
N ARG A 20 21.80 5.28 17.68
CA ARG A 20 23.00 4.75 17.03
C ARG A 20 23.24 3.33 17.54
N LEU A 21 22.97 2.34 16.71
CA LEU A 21 23.10 0.93 17.01
C LEU A 21 23.66 0.19 15.81
N HIS A 22 24.34 -0.92 16.07
CA HIS A 22 24.66 -1.91 15.05
C HIS A 22 23.56 -2.95 14.96
N VAL A 23 23.19 -3.34 13.73
CA VAL A 23 22.23 -4.41 13.47
C VAL A 23 23.02 -5.67 13.13
N TYR A 24 22.87 -6.71 13.93
CA TYR A 24 23.49 -8.01 13.70
C TYR A 24 22.43 -8.98 13.18
N ILE A 25 22.78 -9.66 12.11
CA ILE A 25 21.87 -10.54 11.36
C ILE A 25 22.46 -11.94 11.36
N ALA A 26 21.65 -12.94 11.68
CA ALA A 26 21.98 -14.35 11.57
C ALA A 26 20.77 -15.13 11.06
N ASP A 27 20.99 -16.06 10.16
CA ASP A 27 19.93 -16.89 9.54
C ASP A 27 18.76 -16.05 8.95
N GLY A 28 19.09 -14.90 8.38
CA GLY A 28 18.12 -13.99 7.76
C GLY A 28 17.24 -13.23 8.76
N ARG A 29 17.59 -13.21 10.05
CA ARG A 29 16.84 -12.55 11.13
C ARG A 29 17.70 -11.55 11.88
N VAL A 30 17.06 -10.56 12.48
CA VAL A 30 17.71 -9.66 13.42
C VAL A 30 18.07 -10.47 14.66
N ALA A 31 19.38 -10.69 14.87
CA ALA A 31 19.91 -11.44 16.01
C ALA A 31 20.21 -10.54 17.22
N ALA A 32 20.68 -9.30 16.96
CA ALA A 32 20.92 -8.31 18.00
C ALA A 32 20.88 -6.89 17.48
N LEU A 33 20.53 -5.96 18.37
CA LEU A 33 20.75 -4.52 18.23
C LEU A 33 21.66 -4.09 19.38
N SER A 34 22.83 -3.53 19.08
CA SER A 34 23.82 -3.19 20.12
C SER A 34 24.62 -1.95 19.76
N PRO A 35 24.96 -1.09 20.72
CA PRO A 35 25.95 -0.04 20.50
C PRO A 35 27.40 -0.60 20.48
N ASP A 36 27.59 -1.82 21.00
CA ASP A 36 28.89 -2.46 21.13
C ASP A 36 29.21 -3.31 19.90
N ASP A 37 30.50 -3.37 19.57
CA ASP A 37 31.02 -4.19 18.46
C ASP A 37 30.94 -5.69 18.81
N MET A 38 30.28 -6.45 17.94
CA MET A 38 30.24 -7.90 17.97
C MET A 38 30.85 -8.47 16.67
N ALA A 39 31.30 -9.72 16.73
CA ALA A 39 31.85 -10.41 15.57
C ALA A 39 30.75 -10.71 14.52
N ALA A 40 31.08 -10.53 13.27
CA ALA A 40 30.26 -10.90 12.11
C ALA A 40 31.19 -11.34 10.98
N ASP A 41 30.68 -12.22 10.09
CA ASP A 41 31.42 -12.71 8.94
C ASP A 41 31.55 -11.60 7.86
N GLU A 42 30.48 -10.82 7.68
CA GLU A 42 30.45 -9.66 6.80
C GLU A 42 30.10 -8.39 7.57
N VAL A 43 30.66 -7.25 7.17
CA VAL A 43 30.39 -5.94 7.76
C VAL A 43 30.06 -4.94 6.67
N LEU A 44 28.93 -4.27 6.80
CA LEU A 44 28.53 -3.13 5.99
C LEU A 44 28.59 -1.86 6.84
N ASP A 45 29.32 -0.86 6.37
CA ASP A 45 29.37 0.46 7.01
C ASP A 45 28.16 1.30 6.61
N ALA A 46 27.33 1.65 7.58
CA ALA A 46 26.16 2.52 7.44
C ALA A 46 26.36 3.87 8.13
N THR A 47 27.63 4.28 8.35
CA THR A 47 27.92 5.58 8.98
C THR A 47 27.30 6.73 8.19
N GLY A 48 26.51 7.57 8.87
CA GLY A 48 25.78 8.68 8.26
C GLY A 48 24.41 8.28 7.68
N LEU A 49 24.10 7.00 7.60
CA LEU A 49 22.82 6.51 7.10
C LEU A 49 21.81 6.27 8.22
N PHE A 50 20.52 6.35 7.88
CA PHE A 50 19.44 5.83 8.71
C PHE A 50 19.14 4.37 8.30
N VAL A 51 18.82 3.54 9.29
CA VAL A 51 18.46 2.13 9.11
C VAL A 51 17.00 1.98 9.56
N LEU A 52 16.08 1.88 8.59
CA LEU A 52 14.66 1.69 8.81
C LEU A 52 14.27 0.22 8.62
N PRO A 53 13.16 -0.25 9.22
CA PRO A 53 12.57 -1.53 8.82
C PRO A 53 12.18 -1.50 7.34
N GLY A 54 12.25 -2.65 6.70
CA GLY A 54 11.73 -2.82 5.34
C GLY A 54 10.27 -2.40 5.25
N MET A 55 9.96 -1.61 4.24
CA MET A 55 8.63 -1.04 4.05
C MET A 55 7.63 -2.12 3.64
N VAL A 56 6.38 -1.98 4.09
CA VAL A 56 5.28 -2.93 3.87
C VAL A 56 4.13 -2.22 3.18
N ASP A 57 3.88 -2.57 1.93
CA ASP A 57 2.81 -2.00 1.12
C ASP A 57 1.64 -2.99 0.99
N THR A 58 0.50 -2.62 1.53
CA THR A 58 -0.65 -3.53 1.64
C THR A 58 -1.73 -3.28 0.59
N HIS A 59 -1.49 -2.39 -0.39
CA HIS A 59 -2.47 -2.04 -1.41
C HIS A 59 -1.80 -1.95 -2.79
N VAL A 60 -1.68 -3.10 -3.46
CA VAL A 60 -0.91 -3.21 -4.71
C VAL A 60 -1.67 -4.06 -5.74
N HIS A 61 -1.64 -3.63 -7.02
CA HIS A 61 -2.22 -4.33 -8.15
C HIS A 61 -1.16 -4.58 -9.23
N LEU A 62 -0.51 -5.75 -9.22
CA LEU A 62 0.54 -6.09 -10.19
C LEU A 62 0.03 -6.75 -11.47
N MET A 63 -1.30 -6.90 -11.63
CA MET A 63 -1.94 -7.40 -12.86
C MET A 63 -1.43 -8.76 -13.35
N ASP A 64 -0.76 -9.56 -12.52
CA ASP A 64 -0.13 -10.84 -12.87
C ASP A 64 -0.60 -11.98 -11.94
N PRO A 65 -1.28 -13.01 -12.46
CA PRO A 65 -1.75 -13.17 -13.83
C PRO A 65 -2.87 -12.20 -14.20
N GLY A 66 -3.02 -11.91 -15.49
CA GLY A 66 -4.07 -11.03 -16.02
C GLY A 66 -3.54 -10.06 -17.07
N GLU A 67 -3.62 -8.77 -16.81
CA GLU A 67 -3.22 -7.70 -17.74
C GLU A 67 -1.72 -7.35 -17.62
N LYS A 68 -0.83 -8.34 -17.84
CA LYS A 68 0.63 -8.20 -17.68
C LYS A 68 1.28 -7.12 -18.57
N SER A 69 0.58 -6.60 -19.55
CA SER A 69 1.04 -5.44 -20.31
C SER A 69 1.04 -4.15 -19.47
N ARG A 70 0.19 -4.06 -18.45
CA ARG A 70 0.15 -2.94 -17.50
C ARG A 70 1.23 -3.06 -16.44
N GLU A 71 1.36 -4.24 -15.84
CA GLU A 71 2.39 -4.57 -14.86
C GLU A 71 2.52 -6.09 -14.72
N ASP A 72 3.70 -6.56 -14.27
CA ASP A 72 3.88 -7.95 -13.86
C ASP A 72 4.65 -8.05 -12.52
N PHE A 73 4.62 -9.23 -11.92
CA PHE A 73 5.26 -9.45 -10.63
C PHE A 73 6.78 -9.18 -10.64
N PRO A 74 7.56 -9.64 -11.64
CA PRO A 74 8.99 -9.34 -11.69
C PRO A 74 9.30 -7.84 -11.71
N THR A 75 8.65 -7.07 -12.59
CA THR A 75 8.93 -5.62 -12.72
C THR A 75 8.36 -4.82 -11.56
N GLY A 76 7.12 -5.09 -11.12
CA GLY A 76 6.52 -4.39 -9.99
C GLY A 76 7.27 -4.65 -8.68
N THR A 77 7.69 -5.90 -8.42
CA THR A 77 8.47 -6.20 -7.21
C THR A 77 9.92 -5.72 -7.28
N ALA A 78 10.48 -5.55 -8.49
CA ALA A 78 11.76 -4.86 -8.68
C ALA A 78 11.63 -3.36 -8.36
N ALA A 79 10.58 -2.69 -8.85
CA ALA A 79 10.27 -1.30 -8.51
C ALA A 79 10.12 -1.12 -6.99
N ALA A 80 9.37 -2.00 -6.34
CA ALA A 80 9.18 -2.03 -4.90
C ALA A 80 10.52 -2.13 -4.16
N SER A 81 11.38 -3.09 -4.52
CA SER A 81 12.70 -3.28 -3.88
C SER A 81 13.59 -2.05 -4.00
N ALA A 82 13.59 -1.39 -5.16
CA ALA A 82 14.36 -0.18 -5.42
C ALA A 82 13.87 1.04 -4.62
N ALA A 83 12.61 1.01 -4.18
CA ALA A 83 11.96 2.06 -3.40
C ALA A 83 11.93 1.79 -1.88
N GLY A 84 12.55 0.69 -1.41
CA GLY A 84 12.60 0.36 0.02
C GLY A 84 11.50 -0.61 0.49
N VAL A 85 10.60 -1.03 -0.38
CA VAL A 85 9.54 -1.97 -0.04
C VAL A 85 10.08 -3.40 -0.09
N THR A 86 9.89 -4.15 0.99
CA THR A 86 10.35 -5.54 1.13
C THR A 86 9.20 -6.55 1.22
N THR A 87 7.99 -6.05 1.41
CA THR A 87 6.79 -6.87 1.52
C THR A 87 5.59 -6.15 0.90
N ILE A 88 4.81 -6.86 0.10
CA ILE A 88 3.55 -6.35 -0.46
C ILE A 88 2.38 -7.28 -0.13
N ILE A 89 1.16 -6.75 -0.11
CA ILE A 89 -0.07 -7.55 -0.25
C ILE A 89 -0.75 -7.16 -1.56
N GLU A 90 -0.84 -8.13 -2.46
CA GLU A 90 -1.36 -7.93 -3.80
C GLU A 90 -2.80 -8.41 -3.92
N HIS A 91 -3.66 -7.62 -4.60
CA HIS A 91 -5.07 -7.96 -4.83
C HIS A 91 -5.59 -7.41 -6.15
N THR A 92 -4.98 -7.80 -7.25
CA THR A 92 -5.42 -7.36 -8.58
C THR A 92 -6.85 -7.78 -8.88
N HIS A 93 -7.62 -6.86 -9.43
CA HIS A 93 -9.02 -7.06 -9.80
C HIS A 93 -9.21 -7.72 -11.18
N SER A 94 -8.22 -7.65 -12.07
CA SER A 94 -8.30 -8.29 -13.41
C SER A 94 -8.20 -9.82 -13.36
N HIS A 95 -7.64 -10.38 -12.27
CA HIS A 95 -7.59 -11.81 -12.01
C HIS A 95 -7.69 -12.06 -10.49
N PRO A 96 -8.89 -11.83 -9.91
CA PRO A 96 -9.06 -11.80 -8.47
C PRO A 96 -9.03 -13.21 -7.87
N VAL A 97 -8.52 -13.29 -6.63
CA VAL A 97 -8.71 -14.48 -5.79
C VAL A 97 -10.13 -14.41 -5.22
N ARG A 98 -10.98 -15.37 -5.54
CA ARG A 98 -12.38 -15.44 -5.10
C ARG A 98 -12.65 -16.69 -4.25
N VAL A 99 -11.93 -17.77 -4.55
CA VAL A 99 -12.04 -19.07 -3.88
C VAL A 99 -10.65 -19.68 -3.67
N GLY A 100 -10.54 -20.70 -2.84
CA GLY A 100 -9.24 -21.32 -2.47
C GLY A 100 -8.41 -21.82 -3.66
N ARG A 101 -9.06 -22.33 -4.72
CA ARG A 101 -8.36 -22.76 -5.95
C ARG A 101 -7.68 -21.60 -6.69
N ASP A 102 -8.26 -20.39 -6.64
CA ASP A 102 -7.69 -19.20 -7.28
C ASP A 102 -6.41 -18.79 -6.53
N LEU A 103 -6.44 -18.81 -5.19
CA LEU A 103 -5.26 -18.57 -4.35
C LEU A 103 -4.15 -19.57 -4.68
N ALA A 104 -4.47 -20.87 -4.70
CA ALA A 104 -3.50 -21.92 -4.98
C ALA A 104 -2.88 -21.75 -6.37
N SER A 105 -3.69 -21.48 -7.40
CA SER A 105 -3.25 -21.26 -8.77
C SER A 105 -2.37 -20.01 -8.90
N LYS A 106 -2.80 -18.89 -8.32
CA LYS A 106 -2.06 -17.63 -8.35
C LYS A 106 -0.73 -17.75 -7.61
N ARG A 107 -0.73 -18.36 -6.42
CA ARG A 107 0.50 -18.63 -5.66
C ARG A 107 1.48 -19.51 -6.44
N ALA A 108 1.00 -20.56 -7.10
CA ALA A 108 1.85 -21.42 -7.94
C ALA A 108 2.43 -20.66 -9.14
N HIS A 109 1.63 -19.81 -9.79
CA HIS A 109 2.08 -18.96 -10.89
C HIS A 109 3.16 -17.96 -10.46
N LEU A 110 3.07 -17.42 -9.24
CA LEU A 110 3.98 -16.40 -8.74
C LEU A 110 5.24 -16.95 -8.08
N HIS A 111 5.33 -18.27 -7.88
CA HIS A 111 6.49 -18.92 -7.27
C HIS A 111 7.78 -18.61 -8.07
N GLY A 112 8.82 -18.11 -7.39
CA GLY A 112 10.10 -17.74 -8.00
C GLY A 112 10.03 -16.53 -8.96
N ARG A 113 9.00 -15.69 -8.85
CA ARG A 113 8.83 -14.50 -9.71
C ARG A 113 8.89 -13.16 -8.97
N SER A 114 9.00 -13.18 -7.65
CA SER A 114 9.01 -11.99 -6.82
C SER A 114 10.40 -11.68 -6.28
N ASN A 115 10.81 -10.43 -6.31
CA ASN A 115 12.04 -9.94 -5.67
C ASN A 115 11.88 -9.72 -4.17
N ILE A 116 10.65 -9.55 -3.69
CA ILE A 116 10.30 -9.26 -2.30
C ILE A 116 9.23 -10.24 -1.79
N ASP A 117 9.03 -10.31 -0.50
CA ASP A 117 7.97 -11.15 0.07
C ASP A 117 6.59 -10.61 -0.26
N PHE A 118 5.60 -11.50 -0.40
CA PHE A 118 4.25 -11.09 -0.78
C PHE A 118 3.16 -11.91 -0.13
N GLY A 119 2.08 -11.25 0.23
CA GLY A 119 0.77 -11.84 0.54
C GLY A 119 -0.18 -11.66 -0.63
N LEU A 120 -1.28 -12.41 -0.62
CA LEU A 120 -2.38 -12.28 -1.57
C LEU A 120 -3.68 -12.03 -0.79
N ALA A 121 -4.48 -11.08 -1.23
CA ALA A 121 -5.81 -10.86 -0.68
C ALA A 121 -6.90 -11.37 -1.63
N ALA A 122 -8.07 -11.65 -1.08
CA ALA A 122 -9.22 -12.13 -1.83
C ALA A 122 -10.25 -11.02 -2.05
N HIS A 123 -10.94 -11.05 -3.17
CA HIS A 123 -12.08 -10.18 -3.44
C HIS A 123 -13.38 -10.84 -3.01
N VAL A 124 -14.27 -10.07 -2.37
CA VAL A 124 -15.59 -10.55 -1.97
C VAL A 124 -16.59 -10.35 -3.09
N TRP A 125 -17.30 -11.40 -3.43
CA TRP A 125 -18.43 -11.40 -4.36
C TRP A 125 -19.70 -11.80 -3.61
N PRO A 126 -20.90 -11.26 -3.98
CA PRO A 126 -22.16 -11.57 -3.28
C PRO A 126 -22.47 -13.07 -3.22
N ASP A 127 -22.12 -13.83 -4.27
CA ASP A 127 -22.36 -15.27 -4.42
C ASP A 127 -21.37 -16.16 -3.64
N HIS A 128 -20.29 -15.61 -3.08
CA HIS A 128 -19.27 -16.36 -2.34
C HIS A 128 -19.13 -15.96 -0.87
N ILE A 129 -20.02 -15.15 -0.32
CA ILE A 129 -19.94 -14.69 1.08
C ILE A 129 -19.91 -15.87 2.06
N ALA A 130 -20.66 -16.95 1.77
CA ALA A 130 -20.70 -18.14 2.64
C ALA A 130 -19.37 -18.92 2.70
N ASP A 131 -18.49 -18.74 1.72
CA ASP A 131 -17.23 -19.51 1.59
C ASP A 131 -16.02 -18.78 2.19
N LEU A 132 -16.19 -17.56 2.72
CA LEU A 132 -15.09 -16.67 3.15
C LEU A 132 -14.26 -17.27 4.30
N GLU A 133 -14.87 -17.99 5.26
CA GLU A 133 -14.11 -18.64 6.33
C GLU A 133 -13.13 -19.67 5.79
N GLY A 134 -13.61 -20.55 4.92
CA GLY A 134 -12.74 -21.54 4.28
C GLY A 134 -11.62 -20.90 3.46
N LEU A 135 -11.90 -19.78 2.80
CA LEU A 135 -10.89 -19.03 2.06
C LEU A 135 -9.88 -18.36 3.00
N TRP A 136 -10.31 -17.82 4.15
CA TRP A 136 -9.44 -17.27 5.20
C TRP A 136 -8.44 -18.31 5.72
N GLU A 137 -8.91 -19.53 5.95
CA GLU A 137 -8.09 -20.65 6.41
C GLU A 137 -7.04 -21.11 5.39
N THR A 138 -7.20 -20.79 4.10
CA THR A 138 -6.16 -21.05 3.08
C THR A 138 -5.01 -20.06 3.11
N GLY A 139 -5.14 -18.95 3.86
CA GLY A 139 -4.08 -17.99 4.13
C GLY A 139 -4.10 -16.74 3.26
N VAL A 140 -5.27 -16.27 2.82
CA VAL A 140 -5.41 -14.92 2.27
C VAL A 140 -5.11 -13.88 3.35
N ALA A 141 -4.49 -12.76 2.97
CA ALA A 141 -4.07 -11.74 3.92
C ALA A 141 -5.24 -10.92 4.47
N PHE A 142 -6.22 -10.62 3.62
CA PHE A 142 -7.47 -9.92 3.93
C PHE A 142 -8.50 -10.09 2.82
N PHE A 143 -9.70 -9.54 3.03
CA PHE A 143 -10.78 -9.50 2.04
C PHE A 143 -10.94 -8.08 1.48
N LYS A 144 -10.79 -7.92 0.16
CA LYS A 144 -11.07 -6.68 -0.55
C LYS A 144 -12.55 -6.58 -0.87
N ILE A 145 -13.16 -5.48 -0.47
CA ILE A 145 -14.56 -5.15 -0.73
C ILE A 145 -14.62 -3.83 -1.50
N PHE A 146 -15.54 -3.73 -2.46
CA PHE A 146 -15.93 -2.50 -3.11
C PHE A 146 -17.38 -2.19 -2.72
N THR A 147 -17.68 -0.95 -2.35
CA THR A 147 -19.06 -0.53 -2.07
C THR A 147 -19.78 -0.01 -3.30
N CYS A 148 -19.08 0.14 -4.41
CA CYS A 148 -19.65 0.44 -5.73
C CYS A 148 -19.09 -0.51 -6.79
N THR A 149 -19.85 -0.73 -7.87
CA THR A 149 -19.42 -1.53 -9.00
C THR A 149 -18.34 -0.76 -9.78
N THR A 150 -17.14 -1.31 -9.80
CA THR A 150 -15.98 -0.69 -10.45
C THR A 150 -14.93 -1.74 -10.82
N HIS A 151 -14.07 -1.47 -11.80
CA HIS A 151 -12.99 -2.37 -12.24
C HIS A 151 -13.46 -3.80 -12.62
N GLY A 152 -14.72 -3.97 -13.01
CA GLY A 152 -15.30 -5.28 -13.29
C GLY A 152 -15.62 -6.12 -12.03
N VAL A 153 -15.53 -5.52 -10.86
CA VAL A 153 -15.90 -6.13 -9.57
C VAL A 153 -17.25 -5.57 -9.13
N PRO A 154 -18.22 -6.42 -8.75
CA PRO A 154 -19.51 -5.96 -8.26
C PRO A 154 -19.37 -5.26 -6.92
N GLY A 155 -20.14 -4.17 -6.75
CA GLY A 155 -20.28 -3.48 -5.46
C GLY A 155 -21.09 -4.32 -4.46
N LEU A 156 -20.68 -4.28 -3.18
CA LEU A 156 -21.47 -4.76 -2.06
C LEU A 156 -22.01 -3.57 -1.29
N PHE A 157 -23.33 -3.48 -1.17
CA PHE A 157 -24.02 -2.42 -0.44
C PHE A 157 -25.28 -2.98 0.24
N GLY A 158 -25.92 -2.22 1.12
CA GLY A 158 -27.09 -2.68 1.85
C GLY A 158 -26.86 -3.99 2.60
N ASP A 159 -27.78 -4.93 2.47
CA ASP A 159 -27.78 -6.22 3.19
C ASP A 159 -26.60 -7.11 2.81
N ASP A 160 -26.12 -7.04 1.57
CA ASP A 160 -24.96 -7.84 1.13
C ASP A 160 -23.66 -7.37 1.79
N LEU A 161 -23.48 -6.06 1.96
CA LEU A 161 -22.33 -5.52 2.68
C LEU A 161 -22.39 -5.88 4.16
N GLU A 162 -23.56 -5.75 4.81
CA GLU A 162 -23.75 -6.14 6.21
C GLU A 162 -23.46 -7.62 6.43
N ARG A 163 -24.00 -8.48 5.55
CA ARG A 163 -23.77 -9.93 5.59
C ARG A 163 -22.27 -10.26 5.42
N ALA A 164 -21.57 -9.63 4.45
CA ALA A 164 -20.16 -9.86 4.23
C ALA A 164 -19.33 -9.46 5.45
N LEU A 165 -19.56 -8.27 6.01
CA LEU A 165 -18.86 -7.80 7.20
C LEU A 165 -19.12 -8.68 8.42
N GLY A 166 -20.40 -9.08 8.65
CA GLY A 166 -20.76 -10.00 9.72
C GLY A 166 -20.10 -11.38 9.58
N THR A 167 -20.06 -11.91 8.38
CA THR A 167 -19.37 -13.19 8.09
C THR A 167 -17.89 -13.07 8.36
N ILE A 168 -17.21 -12.02 7.86
CA ILE A 168 -15.77 -11.80 8.09
C ILE A 168 -15.47 -11.64 9.59
N ALA A 169 -16.32 -10.92 10.30
CA ALA A 169 -16.20 -10.72 11.75
C ALA A 169 -16.29 -12.04 12.53
N SER A 170 -17.17 -12.96 12.12
CA SER A 170 -17.42 -14.22 12.83
C SER A 170 -16.20 -15.12 13.00
N PHE A 171 -15.22 -15.04 12.10
CA PHE A 171 -13.96 -15.79 12.18
C PHE A 171 -12.72 -14.90 12.42
N GLY A 172 -12.91 -13.62 12.74
CA GLY A 172 -11.82 -12.66 13.04
C GLY A 172 -11.00 -12.24 11.82
N GLY A 173 -11.60 -12.29 10.63
CA GLY A 173 -10.95 -11.86 9.39
C GLY A 173 -10.80 -10.33 9.29
N ASN A 174 -9.95 -9.87 8.36
CA ASN A 174 -9.72 -8.47 8.05
C ASN A 174 -10.33 -8.10 6.70
N CYS A 175 -10.78 -6.87 6.55
CA CYS A 175 -11.16 -6.35 5.24
C CYS A 175 -10.54 -4.98 4.93
N LEU A 176 -10.26 -4.76 3.64
CA LEU A 176 -9.88 -3.48 3.04
C LEU A 176 -11.00 -3.06 2.09
N ILE A 177 -11.58 -1.89 2.32
CA ILE A 177 -12.84 -1.50 1.67
C ILE A 177 -12.65 -0.23 0.86
N HIS A 178 -12.86 -0.33 -0.45
CA HIS A 178 -13.03 0.82 -1.33
C HIS A 178 -14.42 1.40 -1.13
N CYS A 179 -14.52 2.65 -0.74
CA CYS A 179 -15.75 3.28 -0.31
C CYS A 179 -16.16 4.41 -1.26
N GLU A 180 -17.06 4.12 -2.18
CA GLU A 180 -17.83 5.10 -2.95
C GLU A 180 -19.29 4.60 -3.06
N ASP A 181 -20.26 5.51 -3.02
CA ASP A 181 -21.66 5.18 -3.02
C ASP A 181 -22.12 4.71 -4.41
N GLU A 182 -22.71 3.50 -4.48
CA GLU A 182 -23.13 2.87 -5.75
C GLU A 182 -24.20 3.72 -6.48
N GLU A 183 -25.24 4.18 -5.78
CA GLU A 183 -26.33 4.92 -6.42
C GLU A 183 -25.83 6.26 -6.95
N MET A 184 -25.00 6.97 -6.16
CA MET A 184 -24.43 8.26 -6.56
C MET A 184 -23.50 8.11 -7.77
N THR A 185 -22.59 7.13 -7.75
CA THR A 185 -21.62 6.94 -8.84
C THR A 185 -22.29 6.44 -10.12
N ALA A 186 -23.23 5.49 -10.03
CA ALA A 186 -23.96 4.98 -11.18
C ALA A 186 -24.88 6.06 -11.79
N HIS A 187 -25.57 6.85 -10.96
CA HIS A 187 -26.41 7.96 -11.42
C HIS A 187 -25.59 9.03 -12.13
N ALA A 188 -24.48 9.46 -11.52
CA ALA A 188 -23.60 10.49 -12.12
C ALA A 188 -23.03 10.01 -13.45
N GLU A 189 -22.56 8.75 -13.53
CA GLU A 189 -22.05 8.19 -14.80
C GLU A 189 -23.13 8.20 -15.89
N ALA A 190 -24.33 7.72 -15.57
CA ALA A 190 -25.43 7.66 -16.54
C ALA A 190 -25.84 9.06 -17.03
N MET A 191 -25.91 10.03 -16.14
CA MET A 191 -26.25 11.43 -16.46
C MET A 191 -25.19 12.07 -17.35
N LEU A 192 -23.91 12.03 -16.94
CA LEU A 192 -22.80 12.65 -17.68
C LEU A 192 -22.63 12.04 -19.09
N ARG A 193 -22.74 10.71 -19.20
CA ARG A 193 -22.72 10.03 -20.51
C ARG A 193 -23.94 10.38 -21.36
N GLY A 194 -25.12 10.50 -20.73
CA GLY A 194 -26.36 10.91 -21.41
C GLY A 194 -26.29 12.34 -21.97
N GLU A 195 -25.55 13.23 -21.32
CA GLU A 195 -25.26 14.59 -21.76
C GLU A 195 -24.14 14.64 -22.85
N GLY A 196 -23.49 13.52 -23.15
CA GLY A 196 -22.38 13.46 -24.09
C GLY A 196 -21.11 14.16 -23.61
N ARG A 197 -20.93 14.25 -22.28
CA ARG A 197 -19.75 14.87 -21.67
C ARG A 197 -18.52 13.97 -21.84
N GLU A 198 -17.45 14.53 -22.37
CA GLU A 198 -16.15 13.86 -22.59
C GLU A 198 -14.97 14.67 -22.04
N ASP A 199 -15.26 15.80 -21.38
CA ASP A 199 -14.23 16.64 -20.76
C ASP A 199 -13.69 15.99 -19.48
N ASN A 200 -12.49 16.39 -19.08
CA ASN A 200 -11.80 15.80 -17.92
C ASN A 200 -12.52 16.07 -16.58
N GLY A 201 -13.37 17.11 -16.52
CA GLY A 201 -14.15 17.45 -15.31
C GLY A 201 -15.15 16.39 -14.90
N VAL A 202 -15.57 15.52 -15.84
CA VAL A 202 -16.50 14.41 -15.54
C VAL A 202 -15.98 13.50 -14.42
N LEU A 203 -14.66 13.34 -14.27
CA LEU A 203 -14.11 12.49 -13.23
C LEU A 203 -14.47 12.98 -11.82
N ILE A 204 -14.37 14.29 -11.60
CA ILE A 204 -14.64 14.91 -10.30
C ILE A 204 -16.14 14.85 -9.96
N GLU A 205 -17.00 15.03 -10.97
CA GLU A 205 -18.44 14.95 -10.82
C GLU A 205 -18.92 13.51 -10.64
N TRP A 206 -18.37 12.58 -11.44
CA TRP A 206 -18.65 11.15 -11.36
C TRP A 206 -18.26 10.55 -10.03
N ARG A 207 -17.04 10.78 -9.60
CA ARG A 207 -16.46 10.28 -8.36
C ARG A 207 -16.44 11.40 -7.32
N SER A 208 -17.63 11.82 -6.87
CA SER A 208 -17.78 12.99 -6.01
C SER A 208 -17.26 12.74 -4.58
N ARG A 209 -16.93 13.82 -3.86
CA ARG A 209 -16.59 13.78 -2.42
C ARG A 209 -17.72 13.18 -1.59
N GLU A 210 -18.97 13.49 -1.97
CA GLU A 210 -20.14 13.01 -1.26
C GLU A 210 -20.34 11.50 -1.42
N ALA A 211 -20.02 10.93 -2.59
CA ALA A 211 -20.07 9.49 -2.81
C ALA A 211 -19.11 8.73 -1.87
N GLU A 212 -17.89 9.24 -1.70
CA GLU A 212 -16.94 8.67 -0.74
C GLU A 212 -17.43 8.83 0.70
N ARG A 213 -17.84 10.04 1.08
CA ARG A 213 -18.31 10.34 2.43
C ARG A 213 -19.53 9.50 2.84
N SER A 214 -20.53 9.35 1.95
CA SER A 214 -21.72 8.54 2.17
C SER A 214 -21.38 7.08 2.43
N ALA A 215 -20.56 6.49 1.54
CA ALA A 215 -20.15 5.09 1.66
C ALA A 215 -19.34 4.84 2.94
N VAL A 216 -18.38 5.73 3.27
CA VAL A 216 -17.59 5.59 4.50
C VAL A 216 -18.47 5.67 5.74
N ALA A 217 -19.43 6.59 5.80
CA ALA A 217 -20.36 6.68 6.93
C ALA A 217 -21.20 5.39 7.09
N ALA A 218 -21.62 4.78 5.97
CA ALA A 218 -22.32 3.50 5.99
C ALA A 218 -21.43 2.37 6.50
N VAL A 219 -20.20 2.26 6.00
CA VAL A 219 -19.24 1.24 6.43
C VAL A 219 -18.89 1.41 7.92
N CYS A 220 -18.65 2.63 8.40
CA CYS A 220 -18.38 2.90 9.82
C CYS A 220 -19.51 2.39 10.72
N ARG A 221 -20.78 2.64 10.33
CA ARG A 221 -21.96 2.14 11.07
C ARG A 221 -22.02 0.62 11.06
N LEU A 222 -21.81 -0.01 9.90
CA LEU A 222 -21.89 -1.47 9.77
C LEU A 222 -20.72 -2.17 10.47
N ALA A 223 -19.50 -1.62 10.41
CA ALA A 223 -18.36 -2.16 11.14
C ALA A 223 -18.60 -2.14 12.66
N ALA A 224 -19.17 -1.06 13.18
CA ALA A 224 -19.55 -0.98 14.59
C ALA A 224 -20.65 -1.99 14.98
N ALA A 225 -21.64 -2.21 14.09
CA ALA A 225 -22.75 -3.13 14.35
C ALA A 225 -22.34 -4.61 14.28
N THR A 226 -21.45 -4.96 13.34
CA THR A 226 -21.02 -6.34 13.08
C THR A 226 -19.78 -6.75 13.85
N GLY A 227 -19.00 -5.80 14.37
CA GLY A 227 -17.68 -6.05 14.96
C GLY A 227 -16.59 -6.35 13.92
N ALA A 228 -16.83 -6.04 12.65
CA ALA A 228 -15.87 -6.30 11.59
C ALA A 228 -14.59 -5.47 11.75
N ARG A 229 -13.45 -6.12 11.54
CA ARG A 229 -12.13 -5.48 11.49
C ARG A 229 -11.89 -4.89 10.11
N ALA A 230 -12.23 -3.59 9.94
CA ALA A 230 -12.28 -2.92 8.66
C ALA A 230 -11.18 -1.86 8.49
N THR A 231 -10.62 -1.76 7.28
CA THR A 231 -9.77 -0.65 6.85
C THR A 231 -10.48 0.08 5.71
N ILE A 232 -10.69 1.38 5.86
CA ILE A 232 -11.12 2.22 4.74
C ILE A 232 -9.91 2.49 3.87
N ALA A 233 -9.97 2.05 2.61
CA ALA A 233 -8.89 2.20 1.65
C ALA A 233 -8.76 3.66 1.18
N HIS A 234 -7.53 4.07 0.84
CA HIS A 234 -7.19 5.29 0.09
C HIS A 234 -8.07 6.51 0.45
N VAL A 235 -8.24 6.79 1.75
CA VAL A 235 -8.97 7.96 2.26
C VAL A 235 -8.41 9.23 1.65
N SER A 236 -9.28 10.00 0.98
CA SER A 236 -8.87 11.10 0.11
C SER A 236 -9.03 12.50 0.73
N THR A 237 -9.76 12.62 1.85
CA THR A 237 -10.04 13.91 2.50
C THR A 237 -9.94 13.86 4.02
N PRO A 238 -9.65 15.01 4.67
CA PRO A 238 -9.67 15.10 6.13
C PRO A 238 -11.03 14.75 6.74
N GLU A 239 -12.13 15.13 6.11
CA GLU A 239 -13.49 14.88 6.60
C GLU A 239 -13.80 13.39 6.67
N VAL A 240 -13.34 12.63 5.66
CA VAL A 240 -13.52 11.17 5.64
C VAL A 240 -12.65 10.51 6.70
N ALA A 241 -11.40 10.96 6.88
CA ALA A 241 -10.53 10.47 7.95
C ALA A 241 -11.16 10.69 9.35
N GLN A 242 -11.79 11.87 9.56
CA GLN A 242 -12.47 12.19 10.81
C GLN A 242 -13.66 11.25 11.08
N LEU A 243 -14.46 10.90 10.07
CA LEU A 243 -15.56 9.93 10.23
C LEU A 243 -15.06 8.58 10.72
N VAL A 244 -13.94 8.10 10.16
CA VAL A 244 -13.32 6.83 10.58
C VAL A 244 -12.78 6.93 12.01
N ASP A 245 -12.13 8.04 12.33
CA ASP A 245 -11.57 8.28 13.66
C ASP A 245 -12.67 8.36 14.74
N GLU A 246 -13.79 9.04 14.44
CA GLU A 246 -14.96 9.05 15.31
C GLU A 246 -15.56 7.65 15.54
N ALA A 247 -15.65 6.82 14.50
CA ALA A 247 -16.16 5.45 14.63
C ALA A 247 -15.23 4.61 15.50
N ARG A 248 -13.90 4.75 15.31
CA ARG A 248 -12.88 4.11 16.13
C ARG A 248 -12.96 4.51 17.60
N HIS A 249 -13.14 5.80 17.90
CA HIS A 249 -13.31 6.29 19.27
C HIS A 249 -14.59 5.79 19.94
N ARG A 250 -15.60 5.43 19.16
CA ARG A 250 -16.83 4.77 19.65
C ARG A 250 -16.69 3.26 19.81
N GLY A 251 -15.50 2.70 19.56
CA GLY A 251 -15.16 1.30 19.80
C GLY A 251 -15.24 0.37 18.59
N ALA A 252 -15.44 0.89 17.37
CA ALA A 252 -15.34 0.08 16.16
C ALA A 252 -13.87 -0.27 15.85
N ASP A 253 -13.58 -1.52 15.44
CA ASP A 253 -12.25 -1.90 14.94
C ASP A 253 -12.09 -1.46 13.48
N ILE A 254 -12.00 -0.16 13.30
CA ILE A 254 -11.88 0.47 11.97
C ILE A 254 -10.71 1.44 11.94
N VAL A 255 -9.99 1.46 10.81
CA VAL A 255 -8.86 2.38 10.57
C VAL A 255 -8.92 2.96 9.16
N ALA A 256 -8.22 4.07 8.94
CA ALA A 256 -8.10 4.73 7.64
C ALA A 256 -6.71 4.48 7.05
N GLU A 257 -6.66 3.98 5.82
CA GLU A 257 -5.48 3.95 4.95
C GLU A 257 -5.53 5.13 4.00
N THR A 258 -4.40 5.71 3.65
CA THR A 258 -4.30 6.74 2.60
C THR A 258 -3.11 6.48 1.67
N CYS A 259 -2.95 7.31 0.64
CA CYS A 259 -1.95 7.12 -0.40
C CYS A 259 -1.21 8.43 -0.71
N PRO A 260 0.05 8.39 -1.21
CA PRO A 260 0.85 9.58 -1.50
C PRO A 260 0.19 10.60 -2.44
N GLN A 261 -0.62 10.14 -3.39
CA GLN A 261 -1.31 10.99 -4.34
C GLN A 261 -2.23 12.02 -3.67
N TYR A 262 -2.76 11.74 -2.48
CA TYR A 262 -3.62 12.69 -1.75
C TYR A 262 -2.86 13.78 -0.99
N PHE A 263 -1.53 13.67 -0.91
CA PHE A 263 -0.65 14.68 -0.34
C PHE A 263 0.07 15.52 -1.40
N ALA A 264 0.14 15.03 -2.64
CA ALA A 264 1.00 15.58 -3.67
C ALA A 264 0.26 16.06 -4.91
N LEU A 265 -0.95 15.56 -5.17
CA LEU A 265 -1.73 15.91 -6.37
C LEU A 265 -2.98 16.71 -5.97
N ARG A 266 -3.35 17.69 -6.80
CA ARG A 266 -4.51 18.54 -6.59
C ARG A 266 -5.68 18.18 -7.49
N GLU A 267 -6.90 18.47 -7.01
CA GLU A 267 -8.15 18.20 -7.74
C GLU A 267 -8.15 18.89 -9.11
N GLU A 268 -7.65 20.11 -9.19
CA GLU A 268 -7.60 20.91 -10.43
C GLU A 268 -6.70 20.30 -11.51
N GLU A 269 -5.69 19.50 -11.14
CA GLU A 269 -4.79 18.87 -12.10
C GLU A 269 -5.50 17.89 -13.04
N VAL A 270 -6.65 17.37 -12.63
CA VAL A 270 -7.48 16.50 -13.49
C VAL A 270 -7.90 17.25 -14.77
N LEU A 271 -8.23 18.54 -14.66
CA LEU A 271 -8.70 19.35 -15.78
C LEU A 271 -7.64 19.46 -16.88
N ASP A 272 -6.36 19.63 -16.48
CA ASP A 272 -5.25 19.83 -17.40
C ASP A 272 -4.60 18.51 -17.83
N GLN A 273 -4.44 17.56 -16.89
CA GLN A 273 -3.71 16.30 -17.10
C GLN A 273 -4.62 15.13 -17.52
N GLY A 274 -5.94 15.29 -17.44
CA GLY A 274 -6.93 14.31 -17.87
C GLY A 274 -6.71 12.91 -17.27
N ALA A 275 -6.64 11.91 -18.13
CA ALA A 275 -6.53 10.52 -17.73
C ALA A 275 -5.22 10.18 -16.99
N PHE A 276 -4.18 11.01 -17.09
CA PHE A 276 -2.96 10.88 -16.27
C PHE A 276 -3.21 11.22 -14.79
N ARG A 277 -4.38 11.75 -14.44
CA ARG A 277 -4.87 11.99 -13.08
C ARG A 277 -6.15 11.19 -12.79
N LYS A 278 -6.47 10.19 -13.63
CA LYS A 278 -7.63 9.31 -13.42
C LYS A 278 -7.28 8.17 -12.47
N PHE A 279 -7.68 8.30 -11.21
CA PHE A 279 -7.71 7.29 -10.15
C PHE A 279 -8.94 7.51 -9.28
N THR A 280 -9.28 6.60 -8.41
CA THR A 280 -10.53 6.68 -7.64
C THR A 280 -10.34 6.20 -6.21
N PRO A 281 -10.77 7.01 -5.19
CA PRO A 281 -11.25 8.39 -5.30
C PRO A 281 -10.23 9.33 -5.95
N PRO A 282 -10.65 10.37 -6.71
CA PRO A 282 -9.71 11.32 -7.31
C PRO A 282 -8.94 12.15 -6.27
N ALA A 283 -7.88 12.86 -6.72
CA ALA A 283 -7.23 13.87 -5.89
C ALA A 283 -8.25 14.91 -5.39
N ARG A 284 -8.13 15.32 -4.14
CA ARG A 284 -9.12 16.19 -3.47
C ARG A 284 -8.53 17.48 -2.92
N ALA A 285 -7.22 17.57 -2.73
CA ALA A 285 -6.60 18.78 -2.23
C ALA A 285 -6.81 19.94 -3.22
N ARG A 286 -7.23 21.09 -2.73
CA ARG A 286 -7.43 22.33 -3.50
C ARG A 286 -6.43 23.40 -3.10
N SER A 287 -5.73 23.19 -1.99
CA SER A 287 -4.79 24.14 -1.42
C SER A 287 -3.70 23.46 -0.61
N ALA A 288 -2.63 24.18 -0.32
CA ALA A 288 -1.60 23.73 0.61
C ALA A 288 -2.13 23.49 2.04
N ALA A 289 -3.25 24.11 2.42
CA ALA A 289 -3.87 23.89 3.72
C ALA A 289 -4.53 22.47 3.77
N ASP A 290 -5.13 22.02 2.68
CA ASP A 290 -5.69 20.66 2.59
C ASP A 290 -4.57 19.62 2.68
N GLU A 291 -3.46 19.83 1.97
CA GLU A 291 -2.26 18.98 2.04
C GLU A 291 -1.71 18.92 3.48
N ALA A 292 -1.55 20.08 4.12
CA ALA A 292 -1.08 20.16 5.50
C ALA A 292 -2.03 19.46 6.50
N ALA A 293 -3.34 19.55 6.29
CA ALA A 293 -4.33 18.87 7.11
C ALA A 293 -4.17 17.33 7.02
N MET A 294 -3.94 16.78 5.81
CA MET A 294 -3.69 15.36 5.63
C MET A 294 -2.42 14.90 6.36
N TRP A 295 -1.31 15.66 6.27
CA TRP A 295 -0.09 15.36 7.03
C TRP A 295 -0.33 15.38 8.55
N GLY A 296 -1.09 16.34 9.07
CA GLY A 296 -1.48 16.37 10.48
C GLY A 296 -2.25 15.13 10.94
N LEU A 297 -3.08 14.55 10.07
CA LEU A 297 -3.82 13.32 10.37
C LEU A 297 -2.92 12.08 10.35
N VAL A 298 -1.85 12.07 9.56
CA VAL A 298 -0.82 11.02 9.65
C VAL A 298 -0.07 11.13 10.96
N GLN A 299 0.38 12.32 11.35
CA GLN A 299 1.10 12.57 12.61
C GLN A 299 0.27 12.18 13.84
N SER A 300 -1.03 12.50 13.85
CA SER A 300 -1.95 12.16 14.94
C SER A 300 -2.31 10.67 15.02
N GLY A 301 -2.09 9.90 13.94
CA GLY A 301 -2.51 8.51 13.81
C GLY A 301 -3.98 8.31 13.45
N SER A 302 -4.71 9.36 13.09
CA SER A 302 -6.07 9.27 12.52
C SER A 302 -6.02 8.57 11.16
N LEU A 303 -5.01 8.87 10.34
CA LEU A 303 -4.60 8.04 9.22
C LEU A 303 -3.57 7.01 9.73
N SER A 304 -3.96 5.75 9.77
CA SER A 304 -3.21 4.70 10.46
C SER A 304 -1.96 4.27 9.70
N HIS A 305 -2.07 4.15 8.38
CA HIS A 305 -0.97 3.73 7.50
C HIS A 305 -1.14 4.27 6.08
N ILE A 306 -0.05 4.18 5.34
CA ILE A 306 0.05 4.59 3.95
C ILE A 306 0.34 3.37 3.11
N SER A 307 -0.28 3.29 1.93
CA SER A 307 -0.01 2.30 0.89
C SER A 307 0.03 3.00 -0.46
N THR A 308 0.51 2.33 -1.51
CA THR A 308 0.64 2.98 -2.82
C THR A 308 -0.67 3.11 -3.58
N ASP A 309 -1.57 2.14 -3.44
CA ASP A 309 -2.62 1.87 -4.42
C ASP A 309 -2.05 1.77 -5.85
N HIS A 310 -0.89 1.11 -5.96
CA HIS A 310 -0.21 0.93 -7.25
C HIS A 310 -1.11 0.14 -8.20
N ALA A 311 -1.71 0.84 -9.15
CA ALA A 311 -2.58 0.29 -10.18
C ALA A 311 -2.20 0.89 -11.55
N PRO A 312 -1.03 0.52 -12.10
CA PRO A 312 -0.44 1.18 -13.24
C PRO A 312 -1.19 0.90 -14.54
N SER A 313 -1.03 1.80 -15.48
CA SER A 313 -1.38 1.64 -16.89
C SER A 313 -0.23 2.19 -17.71
N THR A 314 -0.03 1.69 -18.91
CA THR A 314 0.97 2.24 -19.83
C THR A 314 0.61 3.67 -20.22
N ARG A 315 1.59 4.45 -20.66
CA ARG A 315 1.36 5.81 -21.19
C ARG A 315 0.30 5.80 -22.29
N ALA A 316 0.40 4.88 -23.25
CA ALA A 316 -0.56 4.76 -24.35
C ALA A 316 -2.00 4.51 -23.87
N GLN A 317 -2.21 3.76 -22.79
CA GLN A 317 -3.53 3.57 -22.19
C GLN A 317 -4.07 4.84 -21.50
N LYS A 318 -3.17 5.71 -21.02
CA LYS A 318 -3.54 7.01 -20.43
C LYS A 318 -3.74 8.12 -21.42
N GLU A 319 -3.27 7.97 -22.66
CA GLU A 319 -3.51 8.91 -23.77
C GLU A 319 -4.93 8.82 -24.36
N GLY A 320 -5.73 7.84 -23.90
CA GLY A 320 -7.15 7.72 -24.26
C GLY A 320 -8.04 8.77 -23.59
N GLY A 321 -9.32 8.80 -24.00
CA GLY A 321 -10.34 9.65 -23.37
C GLY A 321 -10.54 9.34 -21.88
N ILE A 322 -11.08 10.30 -21.14
CA ILE A 322 -11.30 10.17 -19.70
C ILE A 322 -12.20 8.98 -19.34
N TRP A 323 -13.13 8.60 -20.22
CA TRP A 323 -14.00 7.46 -20.01
C TRP A 323 -13.30 6.11 -20.26
N ASP A 324 -12.43 6.03 -21.27
CA ASP A 324 -11.82 4.78 -21.74
C ASP A 324 -10.54 4.42 -21.00
N ALA A 325 -9.77 5.41 -20.55
CA ALA A 325 -8.53 5.19 -19.83
C ALA A 325 -8.78 4.43 -18.52
N PRO A 326 -7.97 3.42 -18.17
CA PRO A 326 -8.09 2.72 -16.92
C PRO A 326 -7.85 3.64 -15.72
N PHE A 327 -8.53 3.35 -14.60
CA PHE A 327 -8.21 3.97 -13.31
C PHE A 327 -6.86 3.50 -12.77
N GLY A 328 -6.23 4.34 -11.95
CA GLY A 328 -5.04 4.03 -11.18
C GLY A 328 -3.78 4.74 -11.65
N LEU A 329 -2.79 4.78 -10.76
CA LEU A 329 -1.49 5.40 -10.94
C LEU A 329 -0.36 4.42 -10.62
N PRO A 330 0.84 4.54 -11.23
CA PRO A 330 2.04 3.88 -10.72
C PRO A 330 2.50 4.58 -9.43
N GLY A 331 2.77 3.79 -8.37
CA GLY A 331 3.16 4.31 -7.06
C GLY A 331 4.37 3.62 -6.43
N LEU A 332 4.64 2.35 -6.78
CA LEU A 332 5.71 1.55 -6.13
C LEU A 332 7.10 2.16 -6.28
N ASP A 333 7.43 2.77 -7.43
CA ASP A 333 8.73 3.41 -7.64
C ASP A 333 8.98 4.62 -6.73
N THR A 334 7.90 5.28 -6.28
CA THR A 334 7.98 6.65 -5.74
C THR A 334 7.54 6.79 -4.29
N THR A 335 6.67 5.91 -3.76
CA THR A 335 6.06 6.09 -2.43
C THR A 335 7.09 6.08 -1.30
N GLY A 336 7.99 5.10 -1.23
CA GLY A 336 9.05 5.07 -0.23
C GLY A 336 9.92 6.34 -0.26
N PRO A 337 10.50 6.69 -1.44
CA PRO A 337 11.24 7.96 -1.60
C PRO A 337 10.43 9.22 -1.26
N PHE A 338 9.14 9.28 -1.58
CA PHE A 338 8.26 10.40 -1.24
C PHE A 338 8.08 10.55 0.27
N LEU A 339 7.92 9.47 1.01
CA LEU A 339 7.81 9.51 2.47
C LEU A 339 9.15 9.87 3.13
N VAL A 340 10.26 9.44 2.56
CA VAL A 340 11.59 9.88 2.98
C VAL A 340 11.75 11.38 2.76
N ASP A 341 11.36 11.92 1.60
CA ASP A 341 11.35 13.36 1.32
C ASP A 341 10.50 14.14 2.34
N ALA A 342 9.30 13.64 2.64
CA ALA A 342 8.43 14.24 3.64
C ALA A 342 9.12 14.32 5.03
N ALA A 343 9.88 13.28 5.40
CA ALA A 343 10.66 13.29 6.63
C ALA A 343 11.84 14.27 6.57
N MET A 344 12.57 14.33 5.46
CA MET A 344 13.68 15.28 5.28
C MET A 344 13.21 16.73 5.28
N ARG A 345 11.99 16.99 4.83
CA ARG A 345 11.36 18.34 4.89
C ARG A 345 10.69 18.65 6.23
N GLY A 346 10.65 17.70 7.16
CA GLY A 346 10.04 17.90 8.49
C GLY A 346 8.50 17.87 8.49
N LEU A 347 7.88 17.34 7.44
CA LEU A 347 6.43 17.07 7.38
C LEU A 347 6.06 15.83 8.21
N LEU A 348 6.99 14.89 8.37
CA LEU A 348 6.92 13.73 9.23
C LEU A 348 8.24 13.53 9.97
N GLY A 349 8.27 12.68 11.02
CA GLY A 349 9.49 12.07 11.51
C GLY A 349 9.83 10.80 10.71
N LEU A 350 11.10 10.38 10.73
CA LEU A 350 11.46 9.05 10.21
C LEU A 350 10.78 7.93 11.01
N GLU A 351 10.52 8.18 12.29
CA GLU A 351 9.74 7.32 13.16
C GLU A 351 8.30 7.15 12.64
N ASP A 352 7.70 8.23 12.14
CA ASP A 352 6.39 8.16 11.48
C ASP A 352 6.45 7.32 10.21
N VAL A 353 7.49 7.47 9.38
CA VAL A 353 7.67 6.64 8.17
C VAL A 353 7.75 5.16 8.55
N ALA A 354 8.57 4.81 9.56
CA ALA A 354 8.67 3.44 10.09
C ALA A 354 7.32 2.94 10.64
N ARG A 355 6.53 3.81 11.25
CA ARG A 355 5.19 3.48 11.76
C ARG A 355 4.19 3.26 10.63
N VAL A 356 4.01 4.25 9.74
CA VAL A 356 2.87 4.24 8.79
C VAL A 356 3.11 3.41 7.54
N TYR A 357 4.39 3.14 7.20
CA TYR A 357 4.71 2.37 5.98
C TYR A 357 5.51 1.09 6.27
N ALA A 358 5.58 0.67 7.55
CA ALA A 358 6.14 -0.62 7.92
C ALA A 358 5.35 -1.27 9.07
N GLU A 359 5.39 -0.72 10.29
CA GLU A 359 4.84 -1.41 11.46
C GLU A 359 3.31 -1.46 11.48
N ALA A 360 2.62 -0.34 11.25
CA ALA A 360 1.17 -0.28 11.33
C ALA A 360 0.48 -1.18 10.29
N PRO A 361 0.85 -1.17 8.99
CA PRO A 361 0.29 -2.12 8.04
C PRO A 361 0.65 -3.57 8.37
N ALA A 362 1.87 -3.87 8.84
CA ALA A 362 2.25 -5.22 9.26
C ALA A 362 1.39 -5.72 10.43
N ARG A 363 1.11 -4.88 11.43
CA ARG A 363 0.22 -5.21 12.56
C ARG A 363 -1.22 -5.39 12.12
N ARG A 364 -1.70 -4.50 11.25
CA ARG A 364 -3.09 -4.54 10.78
C ARG A 364 -3.41 -5.85 10.08
N TYR A 365 -2.49 -6.34 9.25
CA TYR A 365 -2.72 -7.53 8.42
C TYR A 365 -2.01 -8.79 8.90
N GLY A 366 -1.55 -8.81 10.18
CA GLY A 366 -1.04 -10.03 10.82
C GLY A 366 0.34 -10.48 10.34
N LEU A 367 1.14 -9.59 9.76
CA LEU A 367 2.52 -9.85 9.36
C LEU A 367 3.51 -9.60 10.52
N TYR A 368 3.12 -8.78 11.50
CA TYR A 368 3.88 -8.55 12.74
C TYR A 368 3.74 -9.76 13.68
N PRO A 369 4.79 -10.21 14.41
CA PRO A 369 6.10 -9.56 14.57
C PRO A 369 7.17 -10.01 13.56
N ARG A 370 6.80 -10.70 12.49
CA ARG A 370 7.77 -11.16 11.50
C ARG A 370 8.29 -10.02 10.62
N LYS A 371 7.42 -9.09 10.21
CA LYS A 371 7.67 -7.97 9.32
C LYS A 371 7.36 -6.62 9.98
N GLY A 372 7.86 -5.54 9.41
CA GLY A 372 7.51 -4.16 9.76
C GLY A 372 8.29 -3.56 10.93
N HIS A 373 9.30 -4.24 11.46
CA HIS A 373 10.18 -3.72 12.52
C HIS A 373 11.55 -4.42 12.52
N LEU A 374 12.51 -3.85 13.27
CA LEU A 374 13.88 -4.38 13.40
C LEU A 374 14.12 -5.03 14.79
N GLY A 375 13.07 -5.45 15.49
CA GLY A 375 13.20 -6.15 16.76
C GLY A 375 13.87 -7.52 16.61
N ILE A 376 14.54 -8.01 17.67
CA ILE A 376 15.21 -9.32 17.68
C ILE A 376 14.21 -10.43 17.31
N GLY A 377 14.61 -11.28 16.37
CA GLY A 377 13.81 -12.39 15.85
C GLY A 377 12.94 -12.05 14.64
N ALA A 378 12.75 -10.76 14.31
CA ALA A 378 12.11 -10.36 13.07
C ALA A 378 12.94 -10.77 11.85
N ASP A 379 12.32 -10.93 10.68
CA ASP A 379 13.06 -11.06 9.44
C ASP A 379 13.95 -9.81 9.26
N ALA A 380 15.20 -9.99 8.84
CA ALA A 380 16.14 -8.88 8.65
C ALA A 380 15.85 -8.14 7.35
N ASP A 381 14.63 -7.58 7.27
CA ASP A 381 14.17 -6.72 6.21
C ASP A 381 14.44 -5.27 6.62
N LEU A 382 15.31 -4.58 5.89
CA LEU A 382 15.70 -3.23 6.25
C LEU A 382 16.03 -2.36 5.04
N VAL A 383 15.96 -1.07 5.25
CA VAL A 383 16.26 -0.04 4.25
C VAL A 383 17.28 0.93 4.80
N LEU A 384 18.33 1.17 4.04
CA LEU A 384 19.30 2.23 4.33
C LEU A 384 18.90 3.50 3.59
N ILE A 385 18.80 4.61 4.34
CA ILE A 385 18.46 5.92 3.80
C ILE A 385 19.66 6.84 3.92
N ASP A 386 20.07 7.43 2.80
CA ASP A 386 21.06 8.50 2.74
C ASP A 386 20.34 9.86 2.88
N PRO A 387 20.47 10.56 4.01
CA PRO A 387 19.80 11.85 4.23
C PRO A 387 20.35 12.99 3.35
N GLU A 388 21.59 12.89 2.91
CA GLU A 388 22.25 13.92 2.09
C GLU A 388 21.99 13.70 0.59
N GLY A 389 21.43 12.53 0.22
CA GLY A 389 21.08 12.19 -1.14
C GLY A 389 19.87 12.98 -1.66
N SER A 390 19.63 12.93 -2.93
CA SER A 390 18.40 13.43 -3.55
C SER A 390 18.13 12.71 -4.85
N TRP A 391 16.87 12.72 -5.29
CA TRP A 391 16.46 12.16 -6.56
C TRP A 391 15.49 13.10 -7.28
N GLU A 392 15.80 13.45 -8.54
CA GLU A 392 14.85 14.07 -9.45
C GLU A 392 14.11 12.98 -10.20
N VAL A 393 12.83 12.85 -9.94
CA VAL A 393 11.99 11.78 -10.50
C VAL A 393 11.82 11.99 -12.00
N ARG A 394 12.15 10.99 -12.80
CA ARG A 394 11.97 11.03 -14.26
C ARG A 394 11.25 9.79 -14.74
N ASP A 395 10.43 9.92 -15.76
CA ASP A 395 9.75 8.78 -16.41
C ASP A 395 10.76 7.70 -16.88
N SER A 396 11.95 8.12 -17.32
CA SER A 396 13.04 7.20 -17.71
C SER A 396 13.57 6.32 -16.59
N ASP A 397 13.35 6.71 -15.33
CA ASP A 397 13.85 6.03 -14.14
C ASP A 397 12.81 5.09 -13.52
N VAL A 398 11.59 5.08 -14.09
CA VAL A 398 10.48 4.21 -13.64
C VAL A 398 10.77 2.78 -14.04
N ILE A 399 10.82 1.88 -13.06
CA ILE A 399 11.07 0.44 -13.25
C ILE A 399 9.76 -0.27 -13.59
N SER A 400 8.65 0.19 -13.03
CA SER A 400 7.30 -0.28 -13.38
C SER A 400 7.06 -0.23 -14.89
N ARG A 401 6.31 -1.19 -15.41
CA ARG A 401 5.91 -1.25 -16.82
C ARG A 401 5.09 -0.03 -17.28
N ALA A 402 4.58 0.76 -16.36
CA ALA A 402 3.90 2.01 -16.68
C ALA A 402 4.75 2.91 -17.59
N GLY A 403 6.06 3.02 -17.34
CA GLY A 403 6.99 3.86 -18.07
C GLY A 403 6.72 5.36 -17.92
N TRP A 404 6.00 5.74 -16.86
CA TRP A 404 5.69 7.12 -16.48
C TRP A 404 5.33 7.19 -15.00
N THR A 405 5.34 8.40 -14.42
CA THR A 405 4.90 8.64 -13.05
C THR A 405 4.22 10.00 -12.92
N PRO A 406 3.20 10.14 -12.04
CA PRO A 406 2.60 11.45 -11.77
C PRO A 406 3.56 12.43 -11.09
N PHE A 407 4.70 11.96 -10.61
CA PHE A 407 5.74 12.74 -9.92
C PHE A 407 6.89 13.17 -10.84
N HIS A 408 6.77 13.03 -12.17
CA HIS A 408 7.82 13.44 -13.11
C HIS A 408 8.27 14.90 -12.87
N GLY A 409 9.57 15.13 -12.77
CA GLY A 409 10.18 16.44 -12.52
C GLY A 409 10.23 16.85 -11.04
N VAL A 410 9.60 16.10 -10.13
CA VAL A 410 9.66 16.38 -8.70
C VAL A 410 11.04 16.00 -8.16
N ARG A 411 11.66 16.89 -7.37
CA ARG A 411 12.91 16.61 -6.67
C ARG A 411 12.61 16.20 -5.24
N LEU A 412 13.01 14.98 -4.89
CA LEU A 412 12.87 14.38 -3.56
C LEU A 412 14.18 14.49 -2.80
N ALA A 413 14.13 14.93 -1.54
CA ALA A 413 15.24 14.97 -0.61
C ALA A 413 15.38 13.64 0.12
N GLY A 414 16.63 13.26 0.43
CA GLY A 414 16.94 11.92 0.91
C GLY A 414 16.91 10.90 -0.23
N ARG A 415 17.54 9.76 -0.01
CA ARG A 415 17.63 8.69 -1.03
C ARG A 415 17.58 7.32 -0.38
N VAL A 416 16.81 6.41 -0.95
CA VAL A 416 16.93 4.99 -0.65
C VAL A 416 18.28 4.50 -1.20
N HIS A 417 19.21 4.21 -0.30
CA HIS A 417 20.57 3.78 -0.62
C HIS A 417 20.62 2.27 -0.87
N ALA A 418 20.05 1.46 0.01
CA ALA A 418 19.98 0.01 -0.17
C ALA A 418 18.76 -0.59 0.52
N SER A 419 18.26 -1.69 -0.03
CA SER A 419 17.17 -2.49 0.53
C SER A 419 17.62 -3.93 0.75
N PHE A 420 17.22 -4.51 1.87
CA PHE A 420 17.58 -5.88 2.26
C PHE A 420 16.33 -6.70 2.58
N LEU A 421 16.30 -7.92 2.10
CA LEU A 421 15.29 -8.92 2.41
C LEU A 421 15.96 -10.09 3.13
N ARG A 422 15.59 -10.32 4.38
CA ARG A 422 16.21 -11.35 5.24
C ARG A 422 17.74 -11.31 5.20
N GLY A 423 18.30 -10.09 5.37
CA GLY A 423 19.74 -9.87 5.40
C GLY A 423 20.45 -9.89 4.04
N THR A 424 19.75 -10.26 2.97
CA THR A 424 20.31 -10.22 1.61
C THR A 424 19.96 -8.90 0.93
N MET A 425 20.95 -8.20 0.38
CA MET A 425 20.73 -6.98 -0.39
C MET A 425 19.93 -7.31 -1.66
N ILE A 426 18.80 -6.60 -1.88
CA ILE A 426 17.89 -6.80 -3.02
C ILE A 426 17.85 -5.59 -3.95
N ALA A 427 18.33 -4.43 -3.50
CA ALA A 427 18.53 -3.24 -4.33
C ALA A 427 19.62 -2.36 -3.76
N HIS A 428 20.32 -1.63 -4.64
CA HIS A 428 21.34 -0.65 -4.28
C HIS A 428 21.23 0.57 -5.19
N ASP A 429 21.23 1.77 -4.59
CA ASP A 429 21.10 3.05 -5.30
C ASP A 429 20.00 3.01 -6.37
N ARG A 430 18.80 2.59 -5.96
CA ARG A 430 17.61 2.43 -6.79
C ARG A 430 17.75 1.41 -7.94
N THR A 431 18.82 0.65 -7.99
CA THR A 431 19.00 -0.44 -8.96
C THR A 431 18.62 -1.77 -8.31
N PRO A 432 17.53 -2.42 -8.76
CA PRO A 432 17.12 -3.71 -8.21
C PRO A 432 18.11 -4.81 -8.61
N LEU A 433 18.37 -5.73 -7.68
CA LEU A 433 19.07 -6.97 -7.94
C LEU A 433 18.02 -8.05 -8.21
N ASP A 434 17.96 -8.61 -9.41
CA ASP A 434 16.93 -9.60 -9.82
C ASP A 434 17.18 -10.97 -9.20
N LEU A 435 17.06 -11.07 -7.87
CA LEU A 435 17.31 -12.30 -7.12
C LEU A 435 16.10 -13.22 -7.04
N ARG A 436 14.91 -12.68 -7.23
CA ARG A 436 13.62 -13.42 -7.14
C ARG A 436 13.48 -14.25 -5.87
N SER A 437 14.00 -13.71 -4.75
CA SER A 437 14.09 -14.39 -3.45
C SER A 437 12.82 -14.21 -2.58
N GLY A 438 11.78 -13.56 -3.11
CA GLY A 438 10.54 -13.33 -2.41
C GLY A 438 9.73 -14.60 -2.16
N HIS A 439 9.15 -14.70 -0.97
CA HIS A 439 8.32 -15.81 -0.53
C HIS A 439 6.87 -15.38 -0.36
N PHE A 440 5.95 -16.30 -0.60
CA PHE A 440 4.55 -16.12 -0.24
C PHE A 440 4.39 -16.13 1.29
N LEU A 441 3.68 -15.14 1.81
CA LEU A 441 3.32 -14.99 3.22
C LEU A 441 1.85 -15.37 3.41
N HIS A 442 1.62 -16.35 4.27
CA HIS A 442 0.26 -16.70 4.66
C HIS A 442 -0.34 -15.61 5.56
N GLY A 443 -1.62 -15.30 5.35
CA GLY A 443 -2.41 -14.44 6.23
C GLY A 443 -2.67 -15.09 7.60
N ALA A 444 -3.19 -14.29 8.54
CA ALA A 444 -3.36 -14.67 9.94
C ALA A 444 -4.31 -15.86 10.17
N GLY A 445 -5.22 -16.13 9.22
CA GLY A 445 -6.17 -17.24 9.30
C GLY A 445 -5.63 -18.59 8.87
N TYR A 446 -4.39 -18.63 8.35
CA TYR A 446 -3.84 -19.86 7.78
C TYR A 446 -3.80 -21.00 8.78
N ARG A 447 -4.37 -22.13 8.38
CA ARG A 447 -4.27 -23.41 9.08
C ARG A 447 -3.52 -24.41 8.20
N SER A 448 -2.38 -24.89 8.67
CA SER A 448 -1.69 -26.01 8.00
C SER A 448 -2.57 -27.27 8.06
N ALA A 449 -2.79 -27.88 6.90
CA ALA A 449 -3.51 -29.13 6.80
C ALA A 449 -2.77 -30.26 7.53
#